data_8220dd6b6a7809c5fc4bff1bc5c5ee0c
#
_entry.id   8220dd6b6a7809c5fc4bff1bc5c5ee0c
#
_cell.length_a   1.000
_cell.length_b   1.000
_cell.length_c   1.000
_cell.angle_alpha   90.00
_cell.angle_beta   90.00
_cell.angle_gamma   90.00
#
_symmetry.space_group_name_H-M   'P 1'
#
loop_
_entity.id
_entity.type
_entity.pdbx_description
1 polymer ?
#
loop_
_entity_poly.entity_id
_entity_poly.type
_entity_poly.pdbx_seq_one_letter_code
_entity_poly.pdbx_strand_id
1 'polypeptide(L)'
;MHEIPERFWSLFRSVNRATYIEALLKINEEYEYSNYFLSREMCIQLLSSYFAQKRYVIWQDELEEEEDQLEPPATRVLNWLLKTGWLRKVDDYSTMTVNIVIPDYAAVMIEAFHRLSNEQEDETQIYIQNVYAILFSLKNDSRAGIGLLDTAIINTRKLNKSLQDLLHNMDTFFGSLLEQKDYSQLLKDHLEGYVQEVVNKKYHILKTSDNFYLYKTDIKTWIRSMREDEQWQKRMAEGMAPSMILQKLDQIGRASCRERVSSPV
;
A
#
# COMPACT_ATOMS: atom_id res chain seq x y z
N MET A 1 1.24 11.88 -18.44
CA MET A 1 0.56 10.72 -19.06
C MET A 1 1.10 10.34 -20.45
N HIS A 2 1.93 11.18 -21.08
CA HIS A 2 2.47 10.88 -22.44
C HIS A 2 3.53 9.77 -22.51
N GLU A 3 3.99 9.26 -21.38
CA GLU A 3 5.05 8.23 -21.32
C GLU A 3 4.52 6.79 -21.23
N ILE A 4 3.22 6.61 -20.97
CA ILE A 4 2.63 5.28 -20.83
C ILE A 4 2.22 4.76 -22.20
N PRO A 5 2.74 3.59 -22.66
CA PRO A 5 2.36 3.01 -23.94
C PRO A 5 0.87 2.66 -23.97
N GLU A 6 0.19 2.84 -25.11
CA GLU A 6 -1.24 2.47 -25.23
C GLU A 6 -1.50 1.00 -24.93
N ARG A 7 -0.59 0.12 -25.33
CA ARG A 7 -0.68 -1.33 -25.07
C ARG A 7 -0.58 -1.69 -23.58
N PHE A 8 -0.09 -0.79 -22.73
CA PHE A 8 -0.03 -0.99 -21.28
C PHE A 8 -1.41 -1.35 -20.70
N TRP A 9 -2.46 -0.71 -21.19
CA TRP A 9 -3.83 -0.91 -20.71
C TRP A 9 -4.45 -2.24 -21.16
N SER A 10 -3.81 -2.97 -22.08
CA SER A 10 -4.28 -4.27 -22.56
C SER A 10 -4.30 -5.34 -21.45
N LEU A 11 -3.48 -5.20 -20.42
CA LEU A 11 -3.46 -6.11 -19.26
C LEU A 11 -4.86 -6.28 -18.65
N PHE A 12 -5.60 -5.19 -18.48
CA PHE A 12 -6.92 -5.23 -17.83
C PHE A 12 -8.00 -5.93 -18.67
N ARG A 13 -7.79 -6.05 -19.98
CA ARG A 13 -8.71 -6.73 -20.90
C ARG A 13 -8.27 -8.16 -21.24
N SER A 14 -7.02 -8.51 -20.94
CA SER A 14 -6.49 -9.84 -21.25
C SER A 14 -7.23 -10.95 -20.50
N VAL A 15 -7.42 -12.07 -21.17
CA VAL A 15 -7.93 -13.32 -20.57
C VAL A 15 -6.95 -13.87 -19.51
N ASN A 16 -5.66 -13.57 -19.65
CA ASN A 16 -4.57 -13.99 -18.75
C ASN A 16 -4.23 -12.95 -17.70
N ARG A 17 -5.06 -11.93 -17.49
CA ARG A 17 -4.75 -10.79 -16.60
C ARG A 17 -4.27 -11.21 -15.21
N ALA A 18 -4.89 -12.24 -14.61
CA ALA A 18 -4.49 -12.73 -13.28
C ALA A 18 -3.07 -13.29 -13.30
N THR A 19 -2.73 -14.10 -14.31
CA THR A 19 -1.39 -14.68 -14.49
C THR A 19 -0.34 -13.60 -14.73
N TYR A 20 -0.66 -12.57 -15.53
CA TYR A 20 0.27 -11.46 -15.77
C TYR A 20 0.48 -10.60 -14.52
N ILE A 21 -0.57 -10.34 -13.73
CA ILE A 21 -0.44 -9.63 -12.45
C ILE A 21 0.42 -10.44 -11.47
N GLU A 22 0.16 -11.73 -11.31
CA GLU A 22 0.97 -12.59 -10.44
C GLU A 22 2.43 -12.66 -10.89
N ALA A 23 2.68 -12.73 -12.21
CA ALA A 23 4.03 -12.70 -12.76
C ALA A 23 4.75 -11.36 -12.47
N LEU A 24 4.06 -10.23 -12.62
CA LEU A 24 4.59 -8.91 -12.27
C LEU A 24 4.93 -8.81 -10.79
N LEU A 25 4.05 -9.28 -9.91
CA LEU A 25 4.31 -9.29 -8.46
C LEU A 25 5.54 -10.12 -8.12
N LYS A 26 5.70 -11.29 -8.74
CA LYS A 26 6.87 -12.15 -8.53
C LYS A 26 8.17 -11.53 -9.04
N ILE A 27 8.14 -10.90 -10.20
CA ILE A 27 9.30 -10.17 -10.73
C ILE A 27 9.63 -8.99 -9.83
N ASN A 28 8.64 -8.26 -9.32
CA ASN A 28 8.85 -7.13 -8.43
C ASN A 28 9.48 -7.53 -7.10
N GLU A 29 9.03 -8.64 -6.50
CA GLU A 29 9.64 -9.18 -5.26
C GLU A 29 11.16 -9.37 -5.43
N GLU A 30 11.60 -9.96 -6.55
CA GLU A 30 13.03 -10.16 -6.83
C GLU A 30 13.74 -8.86 -7.20
N TYR A 31 13.03 -7.98 -7.92
CA TYR A 31 13.56 -6.68 -8.34
C TYR A 31 13.91 -5.77 -7.17
N GLU A 32 13.12 -5.79 -6.08
CA GLU A 32 13.37 -5.00 -4.87
C GLU A 32 14.67 -5.39 -4.15
N TYR A 33 15.09 -6.67 -4.27
CA TYR A 33 16.35 -7.16 -3.69
C TYR A 33 17.53 -7.06 -4.65
N SER A 34 17.28 -6.71 -5.91
CA SER A 34 18.30 -6.59 -6.93
C SER A 34 18.95 -5.20 -6.97
N ASN A 35 20.16 -5.12 -7.54
CA ASN A 35 20.84 -3.85 -7.79
C ASN A 35 20.37 -3.21 -9.11
N TYR A 36 19.11 -2.73 -9.17
CA TYR A 36 18.49 -1.94 -10.25
C TYR A 36 18.02 -2.68 -11.50
N PHE A 37 18.34 -3.94 -11.71
CA PHE A 37 17.86 -4.72 -12.87
C PHE A 37 17.94 -6.23 -12.61
N LEU A 38 17.14 -6.99 -13.37
CA LEU A 38 17.22 -8.44 -13.42
C LEU A 38 17.63 -8.87 -14.82
N SER A 39 18.47 -9.91 -14.95
CA SER A 39 18.73 -10.47 -16.28
C SER A 39 17.47 -11.13 -16.83
N ARG A 40 17.35 -11.16 -18.16
CA ARG A 40 16.22 -11.84 -18.84
C ARG A 40 16.13 -13.31 -18.44
N GLU A 41 17.26 -13.97 -18.33
CA GLU A 41 17.38 -15.39 -17.94
C GLU A 41 16.88 -15.60 -16.52
N MET A 42 17.21 -14.71 -15.59
CA MET A 42 16.73 -14.77 -14.21
C MET A 42 15.20 -14.61 -14.13
N CYS A 43 14.63 -13.67 -14.89
CA CYS A 43 13.17 -13.51 -14.97
C CYS A 43 12.49 -14.78 -15.50
N ILE A 44 13.04 -15.39 -16.57
CA ILE A 44 12.50 -16.65 -17.13
C ILE A 44 12.60 -17.79 -16.10
N GLN A 45 13.72 -17.92 -15.42
CA GLN A 45 13.92 -18.96 -14.40
C GLN A 45 12.95 -18.78 -13.23
N LEU A 46 12.79 -17.55 -12.74
CA LEU A 46 11.85 -17.19 -11.68
C LEU A 46 10.42 -17.57 -12.06
N LEU A 47 9.96 -17.14 -13.22
CA LEU A 47 8.61 -17.45 -13.70
C LEU A 47 8.42 -18.93 -13.98
N SER A 48 9.44 -19.62 -14.53
CA SER A 48 9.38 -21.07 -14.77
C SER A 48 9.22 -21.85 -13.46
N SER A 49 9.97 -21.48 -12.43
CA SER A 49 9.86 -22.08 -11.08
C SER A 49 8.50 -21.81 -10.47
N TYR A 50 7.98 -20.60 -10.63
CA TYR A 50 6.68 -20.22 -10.12
C TYR A 50 5.54 -20.97 -10.82
N PHE A 51 5.56 -21.06 -12.14
CA PHE A 51 4.55 -21.78 -12.92
C PHE A 51 4.61 -23.30 -12.74
N ALA A 52 5.78 -23.86 -12.43
CA ALA A 52 5.90 -25.28 -12.12
C ALA A 52 5.18 -25.68 -10.81
N GLN A 53 5.06 -24.76 -9.86
CA GLN A 53 4.38 -25.00 -8.57
C GLN A 53 2.86 -24.91 -8.67
N LYS A 54 2.36 -24.13 -9.61
CA LYS A 54 0.93 -23.95 -9.87
C LYS A 54 0.60 -24.45 -11.28
N ARG A 55 -0.54 -25.13 -11.44
CA ARG A 55 -1.03 -25.54 -12.77
C ARG A 55 -1.64 -24.32 -13.47
N TYR A 56 -0.82 -23.59 -14.23
CA TYR A 56 -1.29 -22.49 -15.04
C TYR A 56 -1.73 -22.95 -16.44
N VAL A 57 -2.86 -22.40 -16.88
CA VAL A 57 -3.27 -22.47 -18.28
C VAL A 57 -3.14 -21.06 -18.84
N ILE A 58 -2.25 -20.88 -19.80
CA ILE A 58 -2.08 -19.60 -20.50
C ILE A 58 -2.85 -19.70 -21.81
N TRP A 59 -3.92 -18.94 -21.89
CA TRP A 59 -4.73 -18.85 -23.10
C TRP A 59 -4.03 -17.99 -24.15
N GLN A 60 -4.38 -18.19 -25.43
CA GLN A 60 -3.91 -17.31 -26.48
C GLN A 60 -4.46 -15.89 -26.25
N ASP A 61 -3.57 -14.90 -26.29
CA ASP A 61 -3.91 -13.49 -26.16
C ASP A 61 -3.85 -12.82 -27.54
N GLU A 62 -4.70 -11.79 -27.75
CA GLU A 62 -4.78 -11.06 -29.03
C GLU A 62 -3.45 -10.39 -29.46
N LEU A 63 -2.56 -10.14 -28.51
CA LEU A 63 -1.25 -9.51 -28.75
C LEU A 63 -0.11 -10.54 -28.97
N GLU A 64 -0.41 -11.84 -28.87
CA GLU A 64 0.55 -12.90 -29.14
C GLU A 64 0.57 -13.26 -30.63
N GLU A 65 1.78 -13.41 -31.18
CA GLU A 65 2.01 -13.93 -32.53
C GLU A 65 2.02 -15.48 -32.51
N GLU A 66 1.84 -16.12 -33.65
CA GLU A 66 1.86 -17.59 -33.74
C GLU A 66 3.19 -18.19 -33.23
N GLU A 67 4.31 -17.51 -33.46
CA GLU A 67 5.63 -17.91 -32.97
C GLU A 67 5.74 -17.88 -31.43
N ASP A 68 5.08 -16.94 -30.76
CA ASP A 68 5.09 -16.85 -29.32
C ASP A 68 4.45 -18.08 -28.66
N GLN A 69 3.50 -18.75 -29.35
CA GLN A 69 2.78 -19.92 -28.80
C GLN A 69 3.67 -21.16 -28.67
N LEU A 70 4.77 -21.21 -29.41
CA LEU A 70 5.75 -22.31 -29.35
C LEU A 70 6.72 -22.16 -28.17
N GLU A 71 6.76 -20.97 -27.57
CA GLU A 71 7.64 -20.68 -26.46
C GLU A 71 7.10 -21.24 -25.12
N PRO A 72 7.99 -21.58 -24.19
CA PRO A 72 7.58 -21.95 -22.84
C PRO A 72 6.71 -20.88 -22.17
N PRO A 73 5.77 -21.27 -21.28
CA PRO A 73 4.85 -20.32 -20.62
C PRO A 73 5.52 -19.12 -19.97
N ALA A 74 6.65 -19.32 -19.30
CA ALA A 74 7.41 -18.25 -18.66
C ALA A 74 7.95 -17.23 -19.68
N THR A 75 8.44 -17.71 -20.82
CA THR A 75 8.95 -16.86 -21.89
C THR A 75 7.81 -16.09 -22.56
N ARG A 76 6.68 -16.74 -22.81
CA ARG A 76 5.48 -16.10 -23.37
C ARG A 76 5.00 -14.95 -22.49
N VAL A 77 4.86 -15.19 -21.21
CA VAL A 77 4.43 -14.17 -20.24
C VAL A 77 5.42 -13.01 -20.19
N LEU A 78 6.72 -13.30 -20.12
CA LEU A 78 7.74 -12.26 -20.10
C LEU A 78 7.74 -11.42 -21.38
N ASN A 79 7.65 -12.07 -22.54
CA ASN A 79 7.59 -11.40 -23.85
C ASN A 79 6.33 -10.52 -23.95
N TRP A 80 5.19 -11.01 -23.50
CA TRP A 80 3.95 -10.23 -23.48
C TRP A 80 4.07 -8.97 -22.60
N LEU A 81 4.64 -9.10 -21.39
CA LEU A 81 4.87 -7.97 -20.48
C LEU A 81 5.83 -6.94 -21.08
N LEU A 82 6.81 -7.38 -21.85
CA LEU A 82 7.72 -6.51 -22.60
C LEU A 82 7.03 -5.81 -23.78
N LYS A 83 6.24 -6.54 -24.58
CA LYS A 83 5.48 -6.00 -25.73
C LYS A 83 4.46 -4.95 -25.29
N THR A 84 3.88 -5.11 -24.11
CA THR A 84 2.86 -4.20 -23.56
C THR A 84 3.45 -3.03 -22.78
N GLY A 85 4.74 -3.06 -22.45
CA GLY A 85 5.44 -1.97 -21.78
C GLY A 85 5.34 -2.01 -20.25
N TRP A 86 4.87 -3.11 -19.68
CA TRP A 86 4.95 -3.34 -18.22
C TRP A 86 6.39 -3.54 -17.76
N LEU A 87 7.21 -4.11 -18.63
CA LEU A 87 8.63 -4.29 -18.44
C LEU A 87 9.36 -3.67 -19.65
N ARG A 88 10.62 -3.30 -19.46
CA ARG A 88 11.49 -2.74 -20.51
C ARG A 88 12.81 -3.50 -20.56
N LYS A 89 13.30 -3.74 -21.77
CA LYS A 89 14.66 -4.26 -22.00
C LYS A 89 15.66 -3.11 -21.97
N VAL A 90 16.79 -3.36 -21.33
CA VAL A 90 17.96 -2.47 -21.35
C VAL A 90 19.16 -3.33 -21.64
N ASP A 91 19.82 -3.06 -22.78
CA ASP A 91 21.01 -3.79 -23.17
C ASP A 91 22.23 -3.28 -22.40
N ASP A 92 22.92 -4.15 -21.72
CA ASP A 92 24.19 -3.86 -21.08
C ASP A 92 25.32 -4.29 -22.03
N TYR A 93 25.87 -3.33 -22.72
CA TYR A 93 26.96 -3.55 -23.68
C TYR A 93 28.27 -3.97 -23.00
N SER A 94 28.43 -3.74 -21.71
CA SER A 94 29.65 -4.10 -20.97
C SER A 94 29.70 -5.59 -20.64
N THR A 95 28.55 -6.18 -20.33
CA THR A 95 28.40 -7.60 -19.96
C THR A 95 27.76 -8.43 -21.08
N MET A 96 27.34 -7.79 -22.17
CA MET A 96 26.55 -8.41 -23.24
C MET A 96 25.28 -9.12 -22.75
N THR A 97 24.66 -8.60 -21.71
CA THR A 97 23.44 -9.15 -21.13
C THR A 97 22.24 -8.26 -21.43
N VAL A 98 21.07 -8.87 -21.54
CA VAL A 98 19.79 -8.16 -21.65
C VAL A 98 19.19 -8.06 -20.26
N ASN A 99 19.10 -6.86 -19.76
CA ASN A 99 18.52 -6.54 -18.46
C ASN A 99 17.05 -6.15 -18.60
N ILE A 100 16.27 -6.51 -17.60
CA ILE A 100 14.86 -6.17 -17.47
C ILE A 100 14.73 -5.14 -16.37
N VAL A 101 14.03 -4.05 -16.67
CA VAL A 101 13.72 -2.99 -15.71
C VAL A 101 12.20 -2.76 -15.64
N ILE A 102 11.72 -2.35 -14.48
CA ILE A 102 10.33 -1.95 -14.26
C ILE A 102 10.25 -0.43 -14.44
N PRO A 103 9.53 0.10 -15.46
CA PRO A 103 9.34 1.54 -15.61
C PRO A 103 8.56 2.14 -14.43
N ASP A 104 8.80 3.41 -14.10
CA ASP A 104 8.18 4.11 -12.97
C ASP A 104 6.65 4.02 -12.96
N TYR A 105 6.02 4.19 -14.13
CA TYR A 105 4.56 4.08 -14.25
C TYR A 105 4.05 2.66 -13.98
N ALA A 106 4.83 1.63 -14.34
CA ALA A 106 4.50 0.24 -14.06
C ALA A 106 4.71 -0.08 -12.58
N ALA A 107 5.77 0.43 -11.96
CA ALA A 107 6.04 0.25 -10.54
C ALA A 107 4.86 0.76 -9.67
N VAL A 108 4.30 1.92 -10.00
CA VAL A 108 3.11 2.47 -9.30
C VAL A 108 1.92 1.52 -9.38
N MET A 109 1.69 0.90 -10.54
CA MET A 109 0.57 -0.04 -10.73
C MET A 109 0.83 -1.40 -10.05
N ILE A 110 2.07 -1.87 -10.08
CA ILE A 110 2.47 -3.11 -9.39
C ILE A 110 2.31 -2.94 -7.87
N GLU A 111 2.70 -1.80 -7.33
CA GLU A 111 2.45 -1.44 -5.93
C GLU A 111 0.95 -1.48 -5.60
N ALA A 112 0.10 -0.96 -6.49
CA ALA A 112 -1.35 -1.03 -6.33
C ALA A 112 -1.86 -2.49 -6.35
N PHE A 113 -1.34 -3.35 -7.25
CA PHE A 113 -1.68 -4.76 -7.27
C PHE A 113 -1.22 -5.48 -6.00
N HIS A 114 -0.02 -5.19 -5.51
CA HIS A 114 0.49 -5.74 -4.27
C HIS A 114 -0.45 -5.43 -3.09
N ARG A 115 -0.89 -4.18 -2.98
CA ARG A 115 -1.85 -3.75 -1.95
C ARG A 115 -3.22 -4.41 -2.07
N LEU A 116 -3.67 -4.71 -3.31
CA LEU A 116 -4.94 -5.39 -3.56
C LEU A 116 -4.85 -6.90 -3.30
N SER A 117 -3.68 -7.52 -3.54
CA SER A 117 -3.45 -8.95 -3.38
C SER A 117 -3.13 -9.35 -1.94
N ASN A 118 -2.39 -8.50 -1.24
CA ASN A 118 -2.17 -8.67 0.18
C ASN A 118 -3.39 -8.08 0.89
N GLU A 119 -4.24 -8.94 1.45
CA GLU A 119 -5.21 -8.49 2.45
C GLU A 119 -4.41 -7.69 3.49
N GLN A 120 -4.63 -6.40 3.51
CA GLN A 120 -3.90 -5.38 4.23
C GLN A 120 -3.32 -5.93 5.54
N GLU A 121 -2.02 -6.19 5.59
CA GLU A 121 -1.30 -6.10 6.86
C GLU A 121 -1.65 -4.74 7.42
N ASP A 122 -2.05 -4.70 8.66
CA ASP A 122 -2.71 -3.53 9.24
C ASP A 122 -1.72 -2.38 9.38
N GLU A 123 -1.48 -1.67 8.27
CA GLU A 123 -0.61 -0.49 8.21
C GLU A 123 -1.04 0.61 9.19
N THR A 124 -2.26 0.51 9.73
CA THR A 124 -2.81 1.47 10.70
C THR A 124 -1.91 1.58 11.93
N GLN A 125 -1.40 0.45 12.41
CA GLN A 125 -0.49 0.41 13.56
C GLN A 125 0.83 1.11 13.23
N ILE A 126 1.38 0.86 12.04
CA ILE A 126 2.63 1.50 11.60
C ILE A 126 2.46 3.01 11.51
N TYR A 127 1.34 3.49 10.98
CA TYR A 127 1.11 4.93 10.86
C TYR A 127 0.99 5.62 12.21
N ILE A 128 0.32 5.03 13.20
CA ILE A 128 0.21 5.65 14.53
C ILE A 128 1.54 5.65 15.28
N GLN A 129 2.30 4.56 15.22
CA GLN A 129 3.64 4.48 15.79
C GLN A 129 4.58 5.51 15.16
N ASN A 130 4.54 5.67 13.83
CA ASN A 130 5.30 6.69 13.13
C ASN A 130 4.93 8.11 13.59
N VAL A 131 3.63 8.43 13.69
CA VAL A 131 3.17 9.74 14.18
C VAL A 131 3.67 9.98 15.60
N TYR A 132 3.56 8.99 16.47
CA TYR A 132 4.03 9.07 17.85
C TYR A 132 5.53 9.31 17.92
N ALA A 133 6.35 8.48 17.23
CA ALA A 133 7.80 8.59 17.23
C ALA A 133 8.28 9.94 16.65
N ILE A 134 7.64 10.42 15.59
CA ILE A 134 7.97 11.73 14.98
C ILE A 134 7.64 12.86 15.95
N LEU A 135 6.48 12.88 16.58
CA LEU A 135 6.10 13.92 17.54
C LEU A 135 6.98 13.88 18.78
N PHE A 136 7.36 12.70 19.25
CA PHE A 136 8.34 12.54 20.32
C PHE A 136 9.70 13.15 19.94
N SER A 137 10.19 12.86 18.73
CA SER A 137 11.44 13.45 18.21
C SER A 137 11.35 14.97 18.08
N LEU A 138 10.28 15.49 17.49
CA LEU A 138 10.02 16.93 17.35
C LEU A 138 10.04 17.68 18.69
N LYS A 139 9.56 17.03 19.76
CA LYS A 139 9.54 17.61 21.10
C LYS A 139 10.90 17.59 21.77
N ASN A 140 11.65 16.49 21.63
CA ASN A 140 12.82 16.21 22.46
C ASN A 140 14.16 16.44 21.73
N ASP A 141 14.21 16.41 20.41
CA ASP A 141 15.43 16.63 19.63
C ASP A 141 15.45 18.05 19.05
N SER A 142 16.47 18.82 19.48
CA SER A 142 16.69 20.18 18.98
C SER A 142 17.07 20.24 17.48
N ARG A 143 17.52 19.13 16.91
CA ARG A 143 17.88 19.01 15.48
C ARG A 143 16.70 18.63 14.60
N ALA A 144 15.57 18.30 15.21
CA ALA A 144 14.35 17.97 14.48
C ALA A 144 13.87 19.17 13.68
N GLY A 145 13.78 19.05 12.35
CA GLY A 145 13.38 20.11 11.43
C GLY A 145 11.94 19.96 10.94
N ILE A 146 11.48 20.96 10.18
CA ILE A 146 10.10 21.06 9.67
C ILE A 146 9.71 19.88 8.78
N GLY A 147 10.65 19.23 8.10
CA GLY A 147 10.39 18.06 7.28
C GLY A 147 9.78 16.88 8.05
N LEU A 148 10.14 16.74 9.35
CA LEU A 148 9.52 15.74 10.23
C LEU A 148 8.05 16.07 10.48
N LEU A 149 7.68 17.35 10.59
CA LEU A 149 6.30 17.77 10.74
C LEU A 149 5.47 17.42 9.50
N ASP A 150 6.02 17.60 8.30
CA ASP A 150 5.36 17.21 7.06
C ASP A 150 5.20 15.68 6.97
N THR A 151 6.21 14.93 7.39
CA THR A 151 6.13 13.46 7.48
C THR A 151 5.05 13.02 8.47
N ALA A 152 4.93 13.68 9.63
CA ALA A 152 3.84 13.41 10.57
C ALA A 152 2.46 13.66 9.95
N ILE A 153 2.29 14.74 9.18
CA ILE A 153 1.03 15.04 8.48
C ILE A 153 0.70 13.94 7.46
N ILE A 154 1.67 13.48 6.68
CA ILE A 154 1.47 12.41 5.69
C ILE A 154 1.01 11.12 6.39
N ASN A 155 1.71 10.68 7.43
CA ASN A 155 1.34 9.48 8.20
C ASN A 155 -0.05 9.63 8.86
N THR A 156 -0.37 10.80 9.37
CA THR A 156 -1.68 11.07 9.98
C THR A 156 -2.81 11.01 8.95
N ARG A 157 -2.59 11.50 7.73
CA ARG A 157 -3.56 11.36 6.62
C ARG A 157 -3.77 9.92 6.21
N LYS A 158 -2.69 9.13 6.12
CA LYS A 158 -2.75 7.70 5.84
C LYS A 158 -3.51 6.95 6.94
N LEU A 159 -3.20 7.24 8.21
CA LEU A 159 -3.93 6.71 9.36
C LEU A 159 -5.44 7.00 9.28
N ASN A 160 -5.80 8.26 9.01
CA ASN A 160 -7.21 8.64 8.90
C ASN A 160 -7.91 7.90 7.76
N LYS A 161 -7.25 7.74 6.62
CA LYS A 161 -7.78 6.98 5.49
C LYS A 161 -7.99 5.51 5.86
N SER A 162 -6.99 4.87 6.47
CA SER A 162 -7.08 3.47 6.90
C SER A 162 -8.23 3.24 7.89
N LEU A 163 -8.43 4.18 8.84
CA LEU A 163 -9.56 4.14 9.76
C LEU A 163 -10.92 4.35 9.08
N GLN A 164 -10.98 5.19 8.04
CA GLN A 164 -12.20 5.36 7.23
C GLN A 164 -12.53 4.11 6.43
N ASP A 165 -11.51 3.48 5.81
CA ASP A 165 -11.68 2.25 5.06
C ASP A 165 -12.14 1.11 5.98
N LEU A 166 -11.61 1.03 7.21
CA LEU A 166 -12.07 0.09 8.24
C LEU A 166 -13.55 0.29 8.58
N LEU A 167 -13.98 1.53 8.78
CA LEU A 167 -15.37 1.85 9.08
C LEU A 167 -16.30 1.48 7.92
N HIS A 168 -15.91 1.82 6.69
CA HIS A 168 -16.70 1.49 5.50
C HIS A 168 -16.85 -0.02 5.32
N ASN A 169 -15.79 -0.78 5.52
CA ASN A 169 -15.83 -2.23 5.46
C ASN A 169 -16.74 -2.82 6.53
N MET A 170 -16.74 -2.26 7.75
CA MET A 170 -17.67 -2.66 8.81
C MET A 170 -19.12 -2.36 8.43
N ASP A 171 -19.41 -1.17 7.93
CA ASP A 171 -20.78 -0.78 7.52
C ASP A 171 -21.27 -1.69 6.37
N THR A 172 -20.43 -2.02 5.41
CA THR A 172 -20.74 -2.94 4.32
C THR A 172 -21.02 -4.35 4.83
N PHE A 173 -20.20 -4.84 5.77
CA PHE A 173 -20.39 -6.14 6.40
C PHE A 173 -21.73 -6.20 7.17
N PHE A 174 -22.02 -5.21 8.01
CA PHE A 174 -23.31 -5.16 8.72
C PHE A 174 -24.49 -5.00 7.79
N GLY A 175 -24.35 -4.23 6.70
CA GLY A 175 -25.38 -4.12 5.67
C GLY A 175 -25.73 -5.46 5.03
N SER A 176 -24.70 -6.25 4.66
CA SER A 176 -24.90 -7.58 4.08
C SER A 176 -25.58 -8.57 5.03
N LEU A 177 -25.30 -8.46 6.34
CA LEU A 177 -25.97 -9.28 7.35
C LEU A 177 -27.45 -8.95 7.48
N LEU A 178 -27.82 -7.68 7.39
CA LEU A 178 -29.22 -7.24 7.51
C LEU A 178 -30.08 -7.62 6.30
N GLU A 179 -29.47 -7.87 5.13
CA GLU A 179 -30.16 -8.33 3.93
C GLU A 179 -30.56 -9.82 3.97
N GLN A 180 -29.94 -10.61 4.85
CA GLN A 180 -30.23 -12.03 4.99
C GLN A 180 -31.56 -12.25 5.71
N LYS A 181 -32.44 -13.09 5.10
CA LYS A 181 -33.79 -13.36 5.61
C LYS A 181 -33.87 -14.51 6.62
N ASP A 182 -32.81 -15.32 6.74
CA ASP A 182 -32.77 -16.46 7.67
C ASP A 182 -32.02 -16.13 8.94
N TYR A 183 -32.71 -16.04 10.06
CA TYR A 183 -32.17 -15.71 11.36
C TYR A 183 -31.09 -16.68 11.85
N SER A 184 -31.25 -17.98 11.56
CA SER A 184 -30.27 -19.00 11.99
C SER A 184 -28.97 -18.89 11.22
N GLN A 185 -29.04 -18.62 9.91
CA GLN A 185 -27.88 -18.41 9.06
C GLN A 185 -27.23 -17.08 9.42
N LEU A 186 -28.01 -16.04 9.64
CA LEU A 186 -27.53 -14.70 10.06
C LEU A 186 -26.72 -14.77 11.38
N LEU A 187 -27.20 -15.55 12.36
CA LEU A 187 -26.50 -15.70 13.64
C LEU A 187 -25.19 -16.47 13.47
N LYS A 188 -25.17 -17.49 12.63
CA LYS A 188 -23.98 -18.29 12.34
C LYS A 188 -22.93 -17.47 11.57
N ASP A 189 -23.34 -16.79 10.52
CA ASP A 189 -22.48 -15.95 9.70
C ASP A 189 -21.98 -14.73 10.51
N HIS A 190 -22.81 -14.19 11.41
CA HIS A 190 -22.42 -13.13 12.32
C HIS A 190 -21.34 -13.59 13.32
N LEU A 191 -21.49 -14.76 13.91
CA LEU A 191 -20.51 -15.30 14.85
C LEU A 191 -19.22 -15.74 14.15
N GLU A 192 -19.33 -16.46 13.04
CA GLU A 192 -18.16 -16.98 12.33
C GLU A 192 -17.46 -15.88 11.50
N GLY A 193 -18.20 -15.08 10.74
CA GLY A 193 -17.68 -14.00 9.91
C GLY A 193 -17.17 -12.82 10.76
N TYR A 194 -17.91 -12.39 11.77
CA TYR A 194 -17.52 -11.31 12.68
C TYR A 194 -16.27 -11.67 13.47
N VAL A 195 -16.16 -12.89 13.97
CA VAL A 195 -14.98 -13.34 14.70
C VAL A 195 -13.77 -13.46 13.77
N GLN A 196 -13.93 -13.96 12.56
CA GLN A 196 -12.82 -14.11 11.62
C GLN A 196 -12.40 -12.77 10.98
N GLU A 197 -13.32 -11.96 10.52
CA GLU A 197 -13.01 -10.76 9.75
C GLU A 197 -12.78 -9.52 10.61
N VAL A 198 -13.55 -9.36 11.67
CA VAL A 198 -13.46 -8.18 12.56
C VAL A 198 -12.57 -8.43 13.76
N VAL A 199 -12.68 -9.56 14.43
CA VAL A 199 -11.92 -9.83 15.68
C VAL A 199 -10.50 -10.28 15.39
N ASN A 200 -10.30 -11.14 14.40
CA ASN A 200 -8.96 -11.69 14.13
C ASN A 200 -8.10 -10.82 13.21
N LYS A 201 -8.70 -10.11 12.23
CA LYS A 201 -7.94 -9.32 11.25
C LYS A 201 -7.82 -7.83 11.61
N LYS A 202 -8.84 -7.20 12.19
CA LYS A 202 -8.88 -5.72 12.32
C LYS A 202 -9.08 -5.19 13.74
N TYR A 203 -9.68 -5.96 14.65
CA TYR A 203 -9.84 -5.57 16.05
C TYR A 203 -8.63 -5.91 16.92
N HIS A 204 -7.70 -6.69 16.40
CA HIS A 204 -6.44 -6.99 17.10
C HIS A 204 -5.72 -5.70 17.50
N ILE A 205 -5.78 -4.66 16.66
CA ILE A 205 -5.22 -3.32 16.94
C ILE A 205 -5.87 -2.64 18.13
N LEU A 206 -7.17 -2.82 18.34
CA LEU A 206 -7.87 -2.20 19.46
C LEU A 206 -7.68 -2.98 20.77
N LYS A 207 -7.22 -4.23 20.71
CA LYS A 207 -7.03 -5.11 21.88
C LYS A 207 -5.58 -5.33 22.27
N THR A 208 -4.61 -5.00 21.43
CA THR A 208 -3.18 -5.21 21.73
C THR A 208 -2.58 -4.05 22.52
N SER A 209 -1.37 -4.28 23.03
CA SER A 209 -0.52 -3.28 23.69
C SER A 209 -0.23 -2.05 22.82
N ASP A 210 -0.48 -2.15 21.51
CA ASP A 210 -0.29 -1.07 20.53
C ASP A 210 -1.58 -0.30 20.22
N ASN A 211 -2.54 -0.36 21.13
CA ASN A 211 -3.81 0.32 21.00
C ASN A 211 -3.61 1.83 20.75
N PHE A 212 -4.21 2.32 19.67
CA PHE A 212 -4.27 3.74 19.31
C PHE A 212 -4.58 4.69 20.49
N TYR A 213 -5.42 4.26 21.43
CA TYR A 213 -5.77 5.05 22.60
C TYR A 213 -4.59 5.28 23.55
N LEU A 214 -3.59 4.41 23.59
CA LEU A 214 -2.40 4.60 24.42
C LEU A 214 -1.58 5.79 23.95
N TYR A 215 -1.48 5.98 22.64
CA TYR A 215 -0.72 7.07 22.04
C TYR A 215 -1.48 8.41 22.00
N LYS A 216 -2.82 8.35 22.01
CA LYS A 216 -3.69 9.53 21.84
C LYS A 216 -3.44 10.61 22.90
N THR A 217 -3.26 10.22 24.14
CA THR A 217 -3.07 11.15 25.27
C THR A 217 -1.73 11.88 25.13
N ASP A 218 -0.67 11.15 24.82
CA ASP A 218 0.67 11.72 24.66
C ASP A 218 0.73 12.63 23.43
N ILE A 219 0.17 12.19 22.31
CA ILE A 219 0.06 13.00 21.08
C ILE A 219 -0.66 14.32 21.36
N LYS A 220 -1.81 14.29 22.06
CA LYS A 220 -2.54 15.51 22.42
C LYS A 220 -1.71 16.42 23.31
N THR A 221 -1.05 15.86 24.31
CA THR A 221 -0.21 16.61 25.25
C THR A 221 0.97 17.26 24.55
N TRP A 222 1.66 16.54 23.68
CA TRP A 222 2.81 17.08 22.94
C TRP A 222 2.40 18.16 21.94
N ILE A 223 1.31 17.96 21.19
CA ILE A 223 0.80 18.99 20.28
C ILE A 223 0.44 20.26 21.05
N ARG A 224 -0.22 20.15 22.21
CA ARG A 224 -0.54 21.30 23.04
C ARG A 224 0.72 22.00 23.52
N SER A 225 1.69 21.26 24.07
CA SER A 225 2.98 21.79 24.52
C SER A 225 3.73 22.55 23.42
N MET A 226 3.80 21.97 22.21
CA MET A 226 4.45 22.61 21.04
C MET A 226 3.70 23.86 20.56
N ARG A 227 2.38 23.92 20.73
CA ARG A 227 1.55 25.10 20.41
C ARG A 227 1.73 26.25 21.40
N GLU A 228 2.09 25.95 22.63
CA GLU A 228 2.29 26.94 23.71
C GLU A 228 3.76 27.40 23.77
N ASP A 229 4.68 26.67 23.15
CA ASP A 229 6.12 26.97 23.17
C ASP A 229 6.53 27.86 21.98
N GLU A 230 6.58 29.19 22.24
CA GLU A 230 7.01 30.16 21.24
C GLU A 230 8.46 29.96 20.78
N GLN A 231 9.35 29.49 21.65
CA GLN A 231 10.76 29.28 21.30
C GLN A 231 10.86 28.10 20.34
N TRP A 232 10.13 27.03 20.59
CA TRP A 232 10.04 25.89 19.70
C TRP A 232 9.48 26.29 18.33
N GLN A 233 8.39 27.10 18.31
CA GLN A 233 7.78 27.59 17.07
C GLN A 233 8.76 28.45 16.26
N LYS A 234 9.49 29.34 16.88
CA LYS A 234 10.49 30.18 16.22
C LYS A 234 11.63 29.36 15.63
N ARG A 235 12.08 28.34 16.36
CA ARG A 235 13.11 27.41 15.87
C ARG A 235 12.64 26.62 14.65
N MET A 236 11.41 26.11 14.70
CA MET A 236 10.82 25.32 13.60
C MET A 236 10.45 26.17 12.39
N ALA A 237 10.26 27.46 12.57
CA ALA A 237 9.82 28.33 11.49
C ALA A 237 10.82 28.49 10.35
N GLU A 238 12.14 28.43 10.61
CA GLU A 238 13.21 28.55 9.59
C GLU A 238 12.85 29.41 8.35
N GLY A 239 12.30 30.62 8.60
CA GLY A 239 11.87 31.55 7.53
C GLY A 239 10.41 31.43 7.09
N MET A 240 9.60 30.55 7.67
CA MET A 240 8.15 30.51 7.48
C MET A 240 7.42 31.29 8.57
N ALA A 241 6.17 31.69 8.29
CA ALA A 241 5.31 32.30 9.30
C ALA A 241 4.93 31.29 10.40
N PRO A 242 5.04 31.62 11.70
CA PRO A 242 4.66 30.73 12.80
C PRO A 242 3.23 30.19 12.70
N SER A 243 2.32 30.94 12.09
CA SER A 243 0.94 30.52 11.81
C SER A 243 0.85 29.24 10.95
N MET A 244 1.79 29.03 10.02
CA MET A 244 1.84 27.82 9.19
C MET A 244 2.19 26.58 10.03
N ILE A 245 3.05 26.73 11.04
CA ILE A 245 3.41 25.64 11.97
C ILE A 245 2.20 25.27 12.82
N LEU A 246 1.50 26.25 13.34
CA LEU A 246 0.27 26.03 14.10
C LEU A 246 -0.79 25.31 13.25
N GLN A 247 -0.95 25.70 12.00
CA GLN A 247 -1.85 25.02 11.06
C GLN A 247 -1.47 23.56 10.83
N LYS A 248 -0.17 23.27 10.68
CA LYS A 248 0.36 21.90 10.54
C LYS A 248 0.08 21.05 11.78
N LEU A 249 0.32 21.59 13.00
CA LEU A 249 0.00 20.92 14.26
C LEU A 249 -1.51 20.65 14.40
N ASP A 250 -2.35 21.58 13.98
CA ASP A 250 -3.81 21.40 13.98
C ASP A 250 -4.25 20.28 13.03
N GLN A 251 -3.62 20.15 11.85
CA GLN A 251 -3.92 19.05 10.94
C GLN A 251 -3.62 17.68 11.57
N ILE A 252 -2.47 17.55 12.23
CA ILE A 252 -2.08 16.33 12.94
C ILE A 252 -3.08 16.06 14.09
N GLY A 253 -3.37 17.06 14.90
CA GLY A 253 -4.28 16.95 16.04
C GLY A 253 -5.70 16.52 15.64
N ARG A 254 -6.24 17.13 14.58
CA ARG A 254 -7.58 16.78 14.07
C ARG A 254 -7.68 15.36 13.56
N ALA A 255 -6.68 14.89 12.83
CA ALA A 255 -6.71 13.57 12.20
C ALA A 255 -6.32 12.45 13.18
N SER A 256 -5.34 12.70 14.10
CA SER A 256 -4.93 11.70 15.10
C SER A 256 -5.84 11.63 16.33
N CYS A 257 -6.66 12.65 16.59
CA CYS A 257 -7.40 12.77 17.84
C CYS A 257 -8.91 12.99 17.66
N ARG A 258 -9.43 12.79 16.44
CA ARG A 258 -10.85 13.01 16.15
C ARG A 258 -11.71 12.15 17.09
N GLU A 259 -12.38 12.79 18.02
CA GLU A 259 -13.45 12.16 18.79
C GLU A 259 -14.62 11.94 17.86
N ARG A 260 -15.14 10.72 17.79
CA ARG A 260 -16.47 10.55 17.23
C ARG A 260 -17.41 11.40 18.06
N VAL A 261 -18.01 12.39 17.46
CA VAL A 261 -19.28 12.90 17.95
C VAL A 261 -20.21 11.70 17.82
N SER A 262 -20.49 11.04 18.94
CA SER A 262 -21.58 10.08 19.03
C SER A 262 -22.83 10.87 18.68
N SER A 263 -23.37 10.62 17.48
CA SER A 263 -24.74 11.03 17.19
C SER A 263 -25.61 10.28 18.20
N PRO A 264 -26.45 10.99 18.97
CA PRO A 264 -27.45 10.31 19.79
C PRO A 264 -28.40 9.55 18.85
N VAL A 265 -28.69 8.33 19.23
CA VAL A 265 -29.71 7.46 18.65
C VAL A 265 -31.02 8.16 18.61
#